data_3c625b9f246bca63d6389aaf008a7978
#
_entry.id   3c625b9f246bca63d6389aaf008a7978
#
_cell.length_a   1.000
_cell.length_b   1.000
_cell.length_c   1.000
_cell.angle_alpha   90.00
_cell.angle_beta   90.00
_cell.angle_gamma   90.00
#
_symmetry.space_group_name_H-M   'P 1'
#
loop_
_entity.id
_entity.type
_entity.pdbx_description
1 polymer ?
#
loop_
_entity_poly.entity_id
_entity_poly.type
_entity_poly.pdbx_seq_one_letter_code
_entity_poly.pdbx_strand_id
1 'polypeptide(L)'
;MVGDDVSVEDLLKGIIVASGNDACVALAEGIAGTEEQFAILMTEKAKEIGMENTNFSNSSGINDPYNYSTVKDILIMSNYLIKNYPEYYEYFKEKEFTWDRTGGDPITQGNRNPLLYKNIGADGIKTGYLAVEKYSLASSIQKNERRLIAVASGFNTKNDRSRQSIKLLTWGITNFDLIKISSKDTALTEVDVWLGKTNKVGVYTKENIFTTIKKARKKKIKAFIEYDGPIEAPITKDQELGKLKVLFNNELINTYPVYALNDVKKVNLFSRIIKSINYLIWGDV
;
A
#
# COMPACT_ATOMS: atom_id res chain seq x y z
N MET A 1 13.25 32.15 11.00
CA MET A 1 14.56 32.68 11.42
C MET A 1 14.92 32.06 12.77
N VAL A 2 16.13 32.22 13.25
CA VAL A 2 16.47 31.73 14.61
C VAL A 2 15.58 32.45 15.62
N GLY A 3 14.82 31.66 16.43
CA GLY A 3 13.89 32.17 17.45
C GLY A 3 12.43 32.32 17.02
N ASP A 4 12.10 31.92 15.80
CA ASP A 4 10.69 31.86 15.37
C ASP A 4 10.01 30.59 15.92
N ASP A 5 8.79 30.73 16.43
CA ASP A 5 7.92 29.61 16.73
C ASP A 5 7.23 29.15 15.44
N VAL A 6 7.47 27.91 15.04
CA VAL A 6 6.92 27.33 13.80
C VAL A 6 6.07 26.11 14.15
N SER A 7 4.86 26.06 13.63
CA SER A 7 4.01 24.87 13.82
C SER A 7 4.59 23.65 13.12
N VAL A 8 4.35 22.45 13.69
CA VAL A 8 4.76 21.19 13.05
C VAL A 8 4.10 21.05 11.65
N GLU A 9 2.88 21.52 11.50
CA GLU A 9 2.18 21.53 10.22
C GLU A 9 2.90 22.38 9.17
N ASP A 10 3.33 23.58 9.53
CA ASP A 10 4.07 24.46 8.62
C ASP A 10 5.45 23.90 8.27
N LEU A 11 6.13 23.26 9.21
CA LEU A 11 7.37 22.53 8.94
C LEU A 11 7.13 21.40 7.93
N LEU A 12 6.09 20.59 8.13
CA LEU A 12 5.72 19.51 7.19
C LEU A 12 5.39 20.05 5.79
N LYS A 13 4.59 21.13 5.70
CA LYS A 13 4.29 21.77 4.42
C LYS A 13 5.53 22.39 3.78
N GLY A 14 6.39 23.02 4.56
CA GLY A 14 7.68 23.52 4.11
C GLY A 14 8.57 22.41 3.53
N ILE A 15 8.64 21.26 4.17
CA ILE A 15 9.38 20.08 3.69
C ILE A 15 8.75 19.51 2.41
N ILE A 16 7.44 19.29 2.41
CA ILE A 16 6.75 18.57 1.35
C ILE A 16 6.61 19.43 0.08
N VAL A 17 6.13 20.66 0.23
CA VAL A 17 5.81 21.56 -0.88
C VAL A 17 7.04 22.35 -1.35
N ALA A 18 7.65 23.09 -0.43
CA ALA A 18 8.80 23.94 -0.75
C ALA A 18 10.13 23.18 -0.82
N SER A 19 10.20 21.98 -0.26
CA SER A 19 11.42 21.17 -0.16
C SER A 19 12.51 21.89 0.67
N GLY A 20 12.09 22.43 1.84
CA GLY A 20 12.96 23.16 2.78
C GLY A 20 13.89 22.22 3.55
N ASN A 21 15.19 22.33 3.33
CA ASN A 21 16.17 21.53 4.08
C ASN A 21 16.30 22.02 5.53
N ASP A 22 16.18 23.31 5.75
CA ASP A 22 16.13 23.95 7.06
C ASP A 22 14.94 23.46 7.90
N ALA A 23 13.76 23.31 7.27
CA ALA A 23 12.59 22.74 7.93
C ALA A 23 12.80 21.25 8.30
N CYS A 24 13.55 20.49 7.49
CA CYS A 24 13.92 19.10 7.82
C CYS A 24 14.78 19.06 9.09
N VAL A 25 15.82 19.91 9.16
CA VAL A 25 16.72 19.99 10.32
C VAL A 25 15.94 20.41 11.57
N ALA A 26 15.16 21.50 11.48
CA ALA A 26 14.36 21.99 12.60
C ALA A 26 13.40 20.92 13.15
N LEU A 27 12.72 20.18 12.27
CA LEU A 27 11.83 19.09 12.68
C LEU A 27 12.61 17.93 13.31
N ALA A 28 13.76 17.57 12.74
CA ALA A 28 14.64 16.52 13.24
C ALA A 28 15.15 16.82 14.65
N GLU A 29 15.66 18.04 14.87
CA GLU A 29 16.12 18.49 16.17
C GLU A 29 14.99 18.55 17.20
N GLY A 30 13.81 19.02 16.79
CA GLY A 30 12.62 19.06 17.65
C GLY A 30 12.14 17.69 18.12
N ILE A 31 12.32 16.65 17.31
CA ILE A 31 11.90 15.26 17.62
C ILE A 31 12.98 14.51 18.40
N ALA A 32 14.24 14.61 17.98
CA ALA A 32 15.31 13.74 18.45
C ALA A 32 16.46 14.49 19.18
N GLY A 33 16.37 15.81 19.29
CA GLY A 33 17.38 16.64 19.91
C GLY A 33 18.55 17.01 18.98
N THR A 34 18.93 16.12 18.03
CA THR A 34 19.91 16.41 16.98
C THR A 34 19.52 15.75 15.66
N GLU A 35 20.02 16.28 14.54
CA GLU A 35 19.76 15.69 13.21
C GLU A 35 20.35 14.28 13.10
N GLU A 36 21.51 14.03 13.71
CA GLU A 36 22.16 12.70 13.70
C GLU A 36 21.30 11.66 14.40
N GLN A 37 20.75 11.98 15.57
CA GLN A 37 19.84 11.07 16.29
C GLN A 37 18.57 10.81 15.49
N PHE A 38 18.03 11.82 14.83
CA PHE A 38 16.89 11.67 13.95
C PHE A 38 17.20 10.76 12.75
N ALA A 39 18.38 10.88 12.13
CA ALA A 39 18.82 10.03 11.04
C ALA A 39 18.90 8.53 11.45
N ILE A 40 19.32 8.26 12.70
CA ILE A 40 19.29 6.91 13.27
C ILE A 40 17.85 6.39 13.35
N LEU A 41 16.91 7.18 13.90
CA LEU A 41 15.50 6.83 13.98
C LEU A 41 14.89 6.60 12.58
N MET A 42 15.25 7.43 11.60
CA MET A 42 14.83 7.24 10.21
C MET A 42 15.31 5.89 9.64
N THR A 43 16.56 5.52 9.92
CA THR A 43 17.15 4.26 9.44
C THR A 43 16.52 3.04 10.13
N GLU A 44 16.23 3.12 11.42
CA GLU A 44 15.53 2.09 12.18
C GLU A 44 14.12 1.89 11.62
N LYS A 45 13.40 2.99 11.40
CA LYS A 45 12.05 2.96 10.80
C LYS A 45 12.08 2.41 9.38
N ALA A 46 13.08 2.76 8.58
CA ALA A 46 13.26 2.20 7.24
C ALA A 46 13.38 0.67 7.27
N LYS A 47 14.21 0.12 8.16
CA LYS A 47 14.34 -1.33 8.36
C LYS A 47 13.04 -1.97 8.81
N GLU A 48 12.34 -1.37 9.79
CA GLU A 48 11.05 -1.86 10.29
C GLU A 48 10.03 -2.04 9.16
N ILE A 49 9.98 -1.11 8.22
CA ILE A 49 9.03 -1.14 7.09
C ILE A 49 9.53 -1.94 5.87
N GLY A 50 10.72 -2.55 5.96
CA GLY A 50 11.28 -3.43 4.93
C GLY A 50 12.16 -2.74 3.87
N MET A 51 12.70 -1.55 4.15
CA MET A 51 13.68 -0.85 3.31
C MET A 51 15.10 -1.37 3.58
N GLU A 52 15.41 -2.57 3.11
CA GLU A 52 16.63 -3.31 3.47
C GLU A 52 17.93 -2.67 2.94
N ASN A 53 17.84 -1.87 1.86
CA ASN A 53 18.97 -1.25 1.18
C ASN A 53 18.98 0.28 1.36
N THR A 54 18.59 0.74 2.56
CA THR A 54 18.50 2.17 2.87
C THR A 54 19.23 2.48 4.16
N ASN A 55 19.99 3.56 4.14
CA ASN A 55 20.58 4.20 5.30
C ASN A 55 20.43 5.71 5.18
N PHE A 56 19.97 6.34 6.23
CA PHE A 56 19.87 7.79 6.34
C PHE A 56 20.99 8.32 7.24
N SER A 57 21.72 9.32 6.77
CA SER A 57 22.76 10.02 7.53
C SER A 57 22.38 11.47 7.84
N ASN A 58 21.30 11.97 7.23
CA ASN A 58 20.70 13.26 7.53
C ASN A 58 19.20 13.28 7.21
N SER A 59 18.51 14.31 7.67
CA SER A 59 17.04 14.44 7.53
C SER A 59 16.60 14.96 6.15
N SER A 60 17.47 15.66 5.46
CA SER A 60 17.11 16.44 4.26
C SER A 60 17.46 15.76 2.93
N GLY A 61 18.31 14.74 2.94
CA GLY A 61 18.83 14.12 1.74
C GLY A 61 19.98 14.89 1.08
N ILE A 62 20.61 15.82 1.79
CA ILE A 62 21.85 16.46 1.32
C ILE A 62 22.91 15.37 1.10
N ASN A 63 23.77 15.60 0.10
CA ASN A 63 24.76 14.61 -0.31
C ASN A 63 25.71 14.22 0.82
N ASP A 64 25.67 12.94 1.14
CA ASP A 64 26.55 12.28 2.09
C ASP A 64 26.76 10.83 1.60
N PRO A 65 27.99 10.29 1.65
CA PRO A 65 28.29 8.96 1.14
C PRO A 65 27.55 7.83 1.89
N TYR A 66 27.12 8.07 3.11
CA TYR A 66 26.36 7.11 3.91
C TYR A 66 24.83 7.30 3.79
N ASN A 67 24.37 8.32 3.03
CA ASN A 67 22.97 8.58 2.79
C ASN A 67 22.56 7.95 1.45
N TYR A 68 22.01 6.74 1.47
CA TYR A 68 21.65 6.00 0.28
C TYR A 68 20.32 5.26 0.40
N SER A 69 19.70 5.03 -0.74
CA SER A 69 18.48 4.22 -0.84
C SER A 69 18.37 3.61 -2.24
N THR A 70 17.35 2.79 -2.46
CA THR A 70 16.98 2.26 -3.77
C THR A 70 15.59 2.76 -4.18
N VAL A 71 15.31 2.75 -5.48
CA VAL A 71 13.96 3.07 -6.00
C VAL A 71 12.90 2.09 -5.46
N LYS A 72 13.29 0.85 -5.15
CA LYS A 72 12.43 -0.16 -4.51
C LYS A 72 12.10 0.26 -3.08
N ASP A 73 13.08 0.67 -2.30
CA ASP A 73 12.87 1.05 -0.90
C ASP A 73 12.05 2.34 -0.79
N ILE A 74 12.32 3.33 -1.65
CA ILE A 74 11.48 4.54 -1.74
C ILE A 74 10.03 4.20 -2.15
N LEU A 75 9.82 3.18 -2.99
CA LEU A 75 8.47 2.68 -3.30
C LEU A 75 7.81 2.06 -2.07
N ILE A 76 8.54 1.28 -1.27
CA ILE A 76 8.07 0.70 0.00
C ILE A 76 7.62 1.81 0.94
N MET A 77 8.49 2.79 1.18
CA MET A 77 8.18 3.96 2.02
C MET A 77 6.96 4.73 1.51
N SER A 78 6.89 5.00 0.22
CA SER A 78 5.76 5.70 -0.40
C SER A 78 4.43 4.96 -0.19
N ASN A 79 4.42 3.65 -0.38
CA ASN A 79 3.24 2.83 -0.15
C ASN A 79 2.87 2.76 1.33
N TYR A 80 3.85 2.67 2.23
CA TYR A 80 3.64 2.68 3.67
C TYR A 80 2.99 3.99 4.13
N LEU A 81 3.52 5.13 3.69
CA LEU A 81 2.99 6.47 3.99
C LEU A 81 1.52 6.60 3.54
N ILE A 82 1.23 6.25 2.30
CA ILE A 82 -0.12 6.36 1.74
C ILE A 82 -1.13 5.48 2.48
N LYS A 83 -0.72 4.28 2.90
CA LYS A 83 -1.61 3.33 3.58
C LYS A 83 -1.84 3.63 5.05
N ASN A 84 -0.81 4.05 5.76
CA ASN A 84 -0.84 4.16 7.21
C ASN A 84 -1.08 5.60 7.70
N TYR A 85 -0.82 6.59 6.85
CA TYR A 85 -0.96 8.01 7.18
C TYR A 85 -1.72 8.78 6.08
N PRO A 86 -2.94 8.33 5.68
CA PRO A 86 -3.67 8.93 4.57
C PRO A 86 -4.02 10.40 4.81
N GLU A 87 -4.28 10.81 6.06
CA GLU A 87 -4.57 12.19 6.45
C GLU A 87 -3.38 13.13 6.21
N TYR A 88 -2.16 12.72 6.57
CA TYR A 88 -0.95 13.49 6.32
C TYR A 88 -0.51 13.43 4.85
N TYR A 89 -0.90 12.37 4.14
CA TYR A 89 -0.63 12.27 2.72
C TYR A 89 -1.35 13.35 1.89
N GLU A 90 -2.42 13.94 2.41
CA GLU A 90 -3.13 15.04 1.76
C GLU A 90 -2.22 16.25 1.48
N TYR A 91 -1.23 16.52 2.33
CA TYR A 91 -0.26 17.61 2.12
C TYR A 91 0.54 17.46 0.82
N PHE A 92 0.72 16.24 0.32
CA PHE A 92 1.47 16.00 -0.92
C PHE A 92 0.75 16.45 -2.19
N LYS A 93 -0.56 16.72 -2.10
CA LYS A 93 -1.37 17.27 -3.20
C LYS A 93 -1.30 18.79 -3.27
N GLU A 94 -0.87 19.46 -2.20
CA GLU A 94 -0.82 20.91 -2.14
C GLU A 94 0.11 21.44 -3.24
N LYS A 95 -0.39 22.37 -4.02
CA LYS A 95 0.34 22.95 -5.17
C LYS A 95 1.24 24.10 -4.76
N GLU A 96 0.90 24.77 -3.66
CA GLU A 96 1.66 25.90 -3.12
C GLU A 96 1.53 25.91 -1.60
N PHE A 97 2.50 26.54 -0.96
CA PHE A 97 2.52 26.79 0.48
C PHE A 97 3.03 28.21 0.72
N THR A 98 2.30 28.96 1.53
CA THR A 98 2.68 30.31 1.97
C THR A 98 3.15 30.24 3.40
N TRP A 99 4.40 30.60 3.60
CA TRP A 99 4.99 30.79 4.92
C TRP A 99 4.82 32.25 5.35
N ASP A 100 4.00 32.46 6.39
CA ASP A 100 3.80 33.78 7.00
C ASP A 100 4.79 33.95 8.16
N ARG A 101 5.99 34.38 7.79
CA ARG A 101 7.10 34.51 8.75
C ARG A 101 6.96 35.74 9.65
N THR A 102 7.38 35.60 10.90
CA THR A 102 7.41 36.70 11.85
C THR A 102 8.33 37.82 11.36
N GLY A 103 7.79 39.04 11.25
CA GLY A 103 8.56 40.25 10.91
C GLY A 103 9.05 40.40 9.48
N GLY A 104 8.40 39.72 8.54
CA GLY A 104 8.68 39.83 7.09
C GLY A 104 7.44 39.59 6.22
N ASP A 105 7.59 39.87 4.92
CA ASP A 105 6.51 39.57 3.97
C ASP A 105 6.31 38.05 3.83
N PRO A 106 5.05 37.57 3.64
CA PRO A 106 4.75 36.17 3.39
C PRO A 106 5.48 35.65 2.14
N ILE A 107 6.02 34.42 2.23
CA ILE A 107 6.72 33.78 1.11
C ILE A 107 5.89 32.62 0.59
N THR A 108 5.40 32.73 -0.64
CA THR A 108 4.68 31.65 -1.33
C THR A 108 5.63 30.88 -2.24
N GLN A 109 5.64 29.55 -2.09
CA GLN A 109 6.41 28.63 -2.93
C GLN A 109 5.53 27.54 -3.53
N GLY A 110 5.74 27.26 -4.83
CA GLY A 110 5.04 26.18 -5.51
C GLY A 110 5.64 24.81 -5.24
N ASN A 111 4.80 23.79 -5.26
CA ASN A 111 5.26 22.41 -5.16
C ASN A 111 6.13 22.05 -6.37
N ARG A 112 7.29 21.46 -6.09
CA ARG A 112 8.27 21.09 -7.12
C ARG A 112 7.89 19.85 -7.94
N ASN A 113 6.82 19.14 -7.57
CA ASN A 113 6.32 17.98 -8.31
C ASN A 113 5.56 18.45 -9.57
N PRO A 114 6.13 18.27 -10.79
CA PRO A 114 5.52 18.77 -12.02
C PRO A 114 4.22 18.04 -12.39
N LEU A 115 3.98 16.85 -11.84
CA LEU A 115 2.80 16.04 -12.18
C LEU A 115 1.52 16.60 -11.56
N LEU A 116 1.60 17.32 -10.45
CA LEU A 116 0.44 17.97 -9.81
C LEU A 116 -0.23 19.02 -10.69
N TYR A 117 0.53 19.60 -11.64
CA TYR A 117 0.06 20.60 -12.59
C TYR A 117 -0.40 19.99 -13.92
N LYS A 118 -0.38 18.65 -14.03
CA LYS A 118 -0.89 17.91 -15.19
C LYS A 118 -2.20 17.22 -14.79
N ASN A 119 -3.22 17.39 -15.58
CA ASN A 119 -4.54 16.79 -15.28
C ASN A 119 -4.54 15.25 -15.52
N ILE A 120 -3.76 14.52 -14.74
CA ILE A 120 -3.58 13.05 -14.84
C ILE A 120 -3.98 12.29 -13.57
N GLY A 121 -4.56 13.00 -12.58
CA GLY A 121 -4.91 12.42 -11.27
C GLY A 121 -3.70 12.25 -10.34
N ALA A 122 -2.64 13.04 -10.53
CA ALA A 122 -1.48 13.04 -9.64
C ALA A 122 -1.82 13.68 -8.29
N ASP A 123 -1.39 13.03 -7.21
CA ASP A 123 -1.64 13.43 -5.83
C ASP A 123 -0.38 13.37 -4.94
N GLY A 124 0.78 13.24 -5.54
CA GLY A 124 2.09 13.19 -4.85
C GLY A 124 3.17 12.65 -5.78
N ILE A 125 4.36 12.38 -5.30
CA ILE A 125 4.81 12.40 -3.90
C ILE A 125 5.91 13.47 -3.77
N LYS A 126 7.17 13.14 -4.09
CA LYS A 126 8.30 14.04 -3.82
C LYS A 126 9.34 13.99 -4.92
N THR A 127 9.89 15.16 -5.24
CA THR A 127 11.04 15.32 -6.12
C THR A 127 12.35 15.28 -5.34
N GLY A 128 13.40 14.77 -5.96
CA GLY A 128 14.77 14.89 -5.49
C GLY A 128 15.69 15.48 -6.56
N TYR A 129 16.78 16.08 -6.12
CA TYR A 129 17.90 16.51 -6.96
C TYR A 129 19.18 16.57 -6.16
N LEU A 130 20.19 15.87 -6.65
CA LEU A 130 21.58 16.03 -6.26
C LEU A 130 22.43 16.14 -7.54
N ALA A 131 23.53 16.88 -7.50
CA ALA A 131 24.39 17.03 -8.68
C ALA A 131 24.95 15.68 -9.17
N VAL A 132 25.24 14.76 -8.24
CA VAL A 132 25.75 13.41 -8.51
C VAL A 132 24.66 12.47 -9.04
N GLU A 133 23.45 12.50 -8.45
CA GLU A 133 22.31 11.59 -8.73
C GLU A 133 21.33 12.14 -9.77
N LYS A 134 21.50 13.40 -10.16
CA LYS A 134 20.57 14.10 -11.06
C LYS A 134 19.17 14.25 -10.48
N TYR A 135 18.14 14.23 -11.32
CA TYR A 135 16.75 14.43 -10.92
C TYR A 135 16.06 13.11 -10.64
N SER A 136 15.27 13.07 -9.58
CA SER A 136 14.46 11.92 -9.19
C SER A 136 13.01 12.33 -8.89
N LEU A 137 12.10 11.35 -8.91
CA LEU A 137 10.70 11.53 -8.59
C LEU A 137 10.11 10.24 -8.05
N ALA A 138 9.60 10.29 -6.83
CA ALA A 138 8.56 9.41 -6.37
C ALA A 138 7.23 10.04 -6.72
N SER A 139 6.37 9.35 -7.45
CA SER A 139 5.11 9.87 -7.99
C SER A 139 3.95 8.91 -7.75
N SER A 140 2.77 9.47 -7.54
CA SER A 140 1.53 8.73 -7.40
C SER A 140 0.44 9.38 -8.22
N ILE A 141 -0.40 8.53 -8.84
CA ILE A 141 -1.64 8.94 -9.49
C ILE A 141 -2.77 8.05 -8.99
N GLN A 142 -3.93 8.64 -8.80
CA GLN A 142 -5.16 7.92 -8.48
C GLN A 142 -6.20 8.18 -9.58
N LYS A 143 -6.71 7.11 -10.17
CA LYS A 143 -7.76 7.16 -11.17
C LYS A 143 -8.81 6.12 -10.83
N ASN A 144 -10.02 6.60 -10.55
CA ASN A 144 -11.09 5.78 -9.97
C ASN A 144 -10.58 5.19 -8.63
N GLU A 145 -10.82 3.91 -8.37
CA GLU A 145 -10.35 3.22 -7.15
C GLU A 145 -8.92 2.67 -7.26
N ARG A 146 -8.21 2.99 -8.36
CA ARG A 146 -6.88 2.44 -8.62
C ARG A 146 -5.81 3.50 -8.42
N ARG A 147 -4.83 3.17 -7.57
CA ARG A 147 -3.61 3.95 -7.38
C ARG A 147 -2.44 3.27 -8.09
N LEU A 148 -1.58 4.09 -8.69
CA LEU A 148 -0.26 3.67 -9.17
C LEU A 148 0.80 4.57 -8.54
N ILE A 149 1.85 3.93 -8.04
CA ILE A 149 3.03 4.60 -7.53
C ILE A 149 4.19 4.24 -8.45
N ALA A 150 5.01 5.22 -8.82
CA ALA A 150 6.22 5.01 -9.60
C ALA A 150 7.37 5.82 -9.01
N VAL A 151 8.52 5.18 -8.85
CA VAL A 151 9.75 5.80 -8.37
C VAL A 151 10.83 5.64 -9.42
N ALA A 152 11.47 6.74 -9.77
CA ALA A 152 12.56 6.74 -10.75
C ALA A 152 13.60 7.82 -10.41
N SER A 153 14.86 7.53 -10.70
CA SER A 153 16.01 8.40 -10.44
C SER A 153 16.94 8.47 -11.66
N GLY A 154 17.88 9.39 -11.63
CA GLY A 154 18.92 9.51 -12.66
C GLY A 154 18.49 10.27 -13.93
N PHE A 155 17.43 11.07 -13.88
CA PHE A 155 17.03 11.88 -15.04
C PHE A 155 17.97 13.05 -15.25
N ASN A 156 18.42 13.26 -16.49
CA ASN A 156 19.36 14.34 -16.82
C ASN A 156 18.76 15.74 -16.66
N THR A 157 17.45 15.91 -16.90
CA THR A 157 16.75 17.19 -16.82
C THR A 157 15.43 17.12 -16.08
N LYS A 158 14.95 18.28 -15.61
CA LYS A 158 13.58 18.42 -15.03
C LYS A 158 12.50 17.97 -16.02
N ASN A 159 12.69 18.28 -17.31
CA ASN A 159 11.75 17.92 -18.37
C ASN A 159 11.73 16.41 -18.60
N ASP A 160 12.89 15.75 -18.62
CA ASP A 160 12.97 14.29 -18.75
C ASP A 160 12.31 13.61 -17.56
N ARG A 161 12.58 14.07 -16.34
CA ARG A 161 11.92 13.58 -15.14
C ARG A 161 10.39 13.61 -15.28
N SER A 162 9.83 14.76 -15.67
CA SER A 162 8.39 14.91 -15.86
C SER A 162 7.86 13.98 -16.95
N ARG A 163 8.47 14.02 -18.14
CA ARG A 163 8.03 13.26 -19.31
C ARG A 163 8.09 11.75 -19.11
N GLN A 164 9.21 11.24 -18.59
CA GLN A 164 9.38 9.80 -18.40
C GLN A 164 8.54 9.25 -17.24
N SER A 165 8.35 10.02 -16.17
CA SER A 165 7.46 9.61 -15.08
C SER A 165 6.00 9.52 -15.54
N ILE A 166 5.52 10.49 -16.32
CA ILE A 166 4.19 10.44 -16.94
C ILE A 166 4.07 9.22 -17.86
N LYS A 167 5.08 8.96 -18.70
CA LYS A 167 5.09 7.80 -19.61
C LYS A 167 4.99 6.49 -18.84
N LEU A 168 5.75 6.34 -17.75
CA LEU A 168 5.72 5.14 -16.89
C LEU A 168 4.36 4.93 -16.25
N LEU A 169 3.80 5.97 -15.64
CA LEU A 169 2.47 5.92 -15.01
C LEU A 169 1.36 5.63 -16.03
N THR A 170 1.40 6.30 -17.19
CA THR A 170 0.46 6.07 -18.29
C THR A 170 0.55 4.63 -18.80
N TRP A 171 1.78 4.11 -18.97
CA TRP A 171 1.99 2.72 -19.35
C TRP A 171 1.34 1.75 -18.33
N GLY A 172 1.52 2.01 -17.02
CA GLY A 172 0.92 1.21 -15.97
C GLY A 172 -0.61 1.23 -15.99
N ILE A 173 -1.21 2.40 -16.13
CA ILE A 173 -2.69 2.54 -16.20
C ILE A 173 -3.25 1.89 -17.48
N THR A 174 -2.55 2.06 -18.61
CA THR A 174 -3.05 1.61 -19.91
C THR A 174 -2.95 0.10 -20.06
N ASN A 175 -1.84 -0.50 -19.61
CA ASN A 175 -1.53 -1.90 -19.90
C ASN A 175 -1.96 -2.89 -18.82
N PHE A 176 -2.25 -2.41 -17.60
CA PHE A 176 -2.64 -3.28 -16.50
C PHE A 176 -4.02 -2.93 -15.96
N ASP A 177 -4.72 -3.93 -15.46
CA ASP A 177 -5.93 -3.80 -14.66
C ASP A 177 -5.69 -4.31 -13.24
N LEU A 178 -6.40 -3.69 -12.30
CA LEU A 178 -6.58 -4.21 -10.95
C LEU A 178 -7.89 -5.00 -10.93
N ILE A 179 -7.80 -6.32 -10.72
CA ILE A 179 -8.96 -7.19 -10.64
C ILE A 179 -9.25 -7.47 -9.18
N LYS A 180 -10.48 -7.19 -8.76
CA LYS A 180 -10.97 -7.59 -7.45
C LYS A 180 -11.36 -9.06 -7.50
N ILE A 181 -10.70 -9.89 -6.73
CA ILE A 181 -10.94 -11.33 -6.62
C ILE A 181 -11.98 -11.59 -5.52
N SER A 182 -11.87 -10.89 -4.39
CA SER A 182 -12.75 -11.00 -3.24
C SER A 182 -13.04 -9.65 -2.62
N SER A 183 -14.23 -9.50 -2.06
CA SER A 183 -14.59 -8.37 -1.20
C SER A 183 -14.54 -8.82 0.25
N LYS A 184 -13.99 -7.95 1.11
CA LYS A 184 -13.97 -8.14 2.56
C LYS A 184 -15.37 -8.49 3.08
N ASP A 185 -15.43 -9.46 4.01
CA ASP A 185 -16.63 -9.87 4.75
C ASP A 185 -17.82 -10.28 3.84
N THR A 186 -17.54 -10.60 2.56
CA THR A 186 -18.56 -11.04 1.59
C THR A 186 -18.36 -12.51 1.27
N ALA A 187 -19.45 -13.30 1.28
CA ALA A 187 -19.40 -14.70 0.91
C ALA A 187 -18.86 -14.88 -0.52
N LEU A 188 -17.85 -15.73 -0.65
CA LEU A 188 -17.27 -16.13 -1.94
C LEU A 188 -18.01 -17.31 -2.55
N THR A 189 -18.22 -18.32 -1.75
CA THR A 189 -18.94 -19.55 -2.06
C THR A 189 -19.30 -20.26 -0.76
N GLU A 190 -19.94 -21.41 -0.87
CA GLU A 190 -20.21 -22.31 0.24
C GLU A 190 -19.33 -23.55 0.16
N VAL A 191 -18.95 -24.09 1.31
CA VAL A 191 -18.21 -25.36 1.47
C VAL A 191 -19.07 -26.33 2.25
N ASP A 192 -18.86 -27.64 2.00
CA ASP A 192 -19.67 -28.71 2.58
C ASP A 192 -19.32 -28.94 4.04
N VAL A 193 -20.37 -29.13 4.86
CA VAL A 193 -20.26 -29.35 6.31
C VAL A 193 -20.82 -30.69 6.68
N TRP A 194 -20.01 -31.51 7.36
CA TRP A 194 -20.41 -32.81 7.88
C TRP A 194 -20.92 -32.72 9.32
N LEU A 195 -22.00 -33.42 9.62
CA LEU A 195 -22.66 -33.47 10.93
C LEU A 195 -23.12 -32.08 11.45
N GLY A 196 -23.26 -31.10 10.59
CA GLY A 196 -23.81 -29.78 10.91
C GLY A 196 -25.32 -29.71 10.83
N LYS A 197 -25.93 -28.72 11.55
CA LYS A 197 -27.33 -28.38 11.38
C LYS A 197 -27.66 -27.87 9.97
N THR A 198 -26.68 -27.27 9.32
CA THR A 198 -26.69 -26.95 7.88
C THR A 198 -25.61 -27.77 7.19
N ASN A 199 -25.86 -28.19 5.96
CA ASN A 199 -24.92 -28.98 5.17
C ASN A 199 -23.86 -28.15 4.49
N LYS A 200 -23.99 -26.81 4.55
CA LYS A 200 -23.06 -25.88 3.94
C LYS A 200 -22.81 -24.68 4.84
N VAL A 201 -21.66 -24.07 4.68
CA VAL A 201 -21.29 -22.79 5.31
C VAL A 201 -20.61 -21.89 4.29
N GLY A 202 -21.00 -20.61 4.30
CA GLY A 202 -20.34 -19.60 3.48
C GLY A 202 -18.92 -19.35 3.95
N VAL A 203 -18.01 -19.15 3.00
CA VAL A 203 -16.63 -18.75 3.29
C VAL A 203 -16.31 -17.37 2.72
N TYR A 204 -15.47 -16.61 3.40
CA TYR A 204 -15.15 -15.24 3.08
C TYR A 204 -13.67 -14.91 3.35
N THR A 205 -13.20 -13.75 2.88
CA THR A 205 -11.87 -13.20 3.21
C THR A 205 -12.01 -11.97 4.12
N LYS A 206 -11.10 -11.84 5.10
CA LYS A 206 -11.07 -10.71 6.05
C LYS A 206 -10.62 -9.39 5.42
N GLU A 207 -10.14 -9.45 4.18
CA GLU A 207 -9.67 -8.29 3.42
C GLU A 207 -10.18 -8.33 1.97
N ASN A 208 -10.17 -7.17 1.30
CA ASN A 208 -10.35 -7.12 -0.14
C ASN A 208 -9.12 -7.71 -0.83
N ILE A 209 -9.31 -8.72 -1.67
CA ILE A 209 -8.22 -9.33 -2.43
C ILE A 209 -8.23 -8.77 -3.84
N PHE A 210 -7.09 -8.20 -4.22
CA PHE A 210 -6.87 -7.67 -5.57
C PHE A 210 -5.67 -8.34 -6.21
N THR A 211 -5.69 -8.43 -7.53
CA THR A 211 -4.54 -8.83 -8.33
C THR A 211 -4.34 -7.88 -9.50
N THR A 212 -3.08 -7.54 -9.79
CA THR A 212 -2.72 -6.70 -10.94
C THR A 212 -2.33 -7.60 -12.11
N ILE A 213 -2.92 -7.37 -13.28
CA ILE A 213 -2.65 -8.16 -14.48
C ILE A 213 -2.60 -7.31 -15.73
N LYS A 214 -1.83 -7.75 -16.74
CA LYS A 214 -1.90 -7.18 -18.10
C LYS A 214 -3.30 -7.36 -18.66
N LYS A 215 -3.92 -6.28 -19.15
CA LYS A 215 -5.29 -6.28 -19.72
C LYS A 215 -5.50 -7.38 -20.74
N ALA A 216 -4.55 -7.55 -21.65
CA ALA A 216 -4.59 -8.58 -22.69
C ALA A 216 -4.65 -10.03 -22.15
N ARG A 217 -4.33 -10.23 -20.87
CA ARG A 217 -4.25 -11.56 -20.23
C ARG A 217 -5.32 -11.78 -19.15
N LYS A 218 -6.30 -10.89 -19.03
CA LYS A 218 -7.34 -10.93 -17.99
C LYS A 218 -8.09 -12.27 -17.93
N LYS A 219 -8.40 -12.87 -19.09
CA LYS A 219 -9.11 -14.15 -19.19
C LYS A 219 -8.32 -15.36 -18.67
N LYS A 220 -7.05 -15.20 -18.35
CA LYS A 220 -6.17 -16.28 -17.86
C LYS A 220 -6.11 -16.37 -16.33
N ILE A 221 -6.81 -15.49 -15.61
CA ILE A 221 -6.97 -15.60 -14.15
C ILE A 221 -8.08 -16.57 -13.83
N LYS A 222 -7.79 -17.46 -12.88
CA LYS A 222 -8.76 -18.34 -12.24
C LYS A 222 -8.58 -18.19 -10.72
N ALA A 223 -9.68 -18.31 -9.99
CA ALA A 223 -9.65 -18.37 -8.54
C ALA A 223 -10.59 -19.51 -8.09
N PHE A 224 -10.15 -20.28 -7.11
CA PHE A 224 -10.95 -21.35 -6.52
C PHE A 224 -10.59 -21.53 -5.04
N ILE A 225 -11.50 -22.15 -4.29
CA ILE A 225 -11.27 -22.47 -2.88
C ILE A 225 -10.84 -23.92 -2.79
N GLU A 226 -9.74 -24.16 -2.07
CA GLU A 226 -9.25 -25.47 -1.68
C GLU A 226 -9.48 -25.63 -0.17
N TYR A 227 -10.12 -26.73 0.22
CA TYR A 227 -10.39 -27.07 1.60
C TYR A 227 -10.42 -28.58 1.79
N ASP A 228 -10.15 -29.04 3.00
CA ASP A 228 -10.27 -30.46 3.35
C ASP A 228 -11.72 -30.74 3.75
N GLY A 229 -12.50 -31.20 2.78
CA GLY A 229 -13.92 -31.38 2.96
C GLY A 229 -14.37 -32.83 2.93
N PRO A 230 -15.58 -33.08 3.48
CA PRO A 230 -16.49 -32.14 4.14
C PRO A 230 -15.98 -31.74 5.55
N ILE A 231 -16.20 -30.47 5.92
CA ILE A 231 -15.70 -29.93 7.21
C ILE A 231 -16.61 -30.35 8.35
N GLU A 232 -16.05 -30.99 9.39
CA GLU A 232 -16.87 -31.46 10.52
C GLU A 232 -17.36 -30.33 11.42
N ALA A 233 -18.66 -30.32 11.73
CA ALA A 233 -19.23 -29.42 12.73
C ALA A 233 -18.81 -29.84 14.18
N PRO A 234 -18.73 -28.91 15.16
CA PRO A 234 -19.17 -27.53 15.08
C PRO A 234 -18.14 -26.65 14.39
N ILE A 235 -18.61 -25.63 13.66
CA ILE A 235 -17.79 -24.58 13.06
C ILE A 235 -18.12 -23.28 13.75
N THR A 236 -17.12 -22.48 14.12
CA THR A 236 -17.29 -21.15 14.65
C THR A 236 -17.07 -20.11 13.58
N LYS A 237 -17.81 -19.00 13.67
CA LYS A 237 -17.55 -17.84 12.81
C LYS A 237 -16.08 -17.43 12.91
N ASP A 238 -15.48 -16.98 11.80
CA ASP A 238 -14.08 -16.58 11.69
C ASP A 238 -13.05 -17.72 11.84
N GLN A 239 -13.48 -18.97 11.96
CA GLN A 239 -12.62 -20.15 11.87
C GLN A 239 -12.05 -20.28 10.45
N GLU A 240 -10.76 -20.50 10.29
CA GLU A 240 -10.15 -20.79 8.99
C GLU A 240 -10.62 -22.16 8.51
N LEU A 241 -11.18 -22.22 7.28
CA LEU A 241 -11.74 -23.42 6.70
C LEU A 241 -11.04 -23.90 5.43
N GLY A 242 -10.14 -23.09 4.88
CA GLY A 242 -9.45 -23.42 3.64
C GLY A 242 -8.69 -22.24 3.07
N LYS A 243 -8.37 -22.33 1.78
CA LYS A 243 -7.52 -21.37 1.08
C LYS A 243 -8.11 -20.96 -0.25
N LEU A 244 -8.21 -19.67 -0.50
CA LEU A 244 -8.48 -19.10 -1.81
C LEU A 244 -7.17 -19.12 -2.61
N LYS A 245 -7.10 -19.95 -3.65
CA LYS A 245 -5.97 -20.00 -4.58
C LYS A 245 -6.27 -19.16 -5.82
N VAL A 246 -5.35 -18.28 -6.16
CA VAL A 246 -5.42 -17.45 -7.38
C VAL A 246 -4.35 -17.93 -8.35
N LEU A 247 -4.78 -18.32 -9.55
CA LEU A 247 -3.89 -18.81 -10.60
C LEU A 247 -3.86 -17.84 -11.77
N PHE A 248 -2.71 -17.76 -12.40
CA PHE A 248 -2.52 -17.13 -13.69
C PHE A 248 -1.93 -18.12 -14.67
N ASN A 249 -2.62 -18.36 -15.78
CA ASN A 249 -2.20 -19.34 -16.80
C ASN A 249 -2.00 -20.76 -16.21
N ASN A 250 -2.83 -21.14 -15.21
CA ASN A 250 -2.78 -22.36 -14.40
C ASN A 250 -1.57 -22.45 -13.43
N GLU A 251 -0.76 -21.44 -13.31
CA GLU A 251 0.29 -21.34 -12.29
C GLU A 251 -0.22 -20.59 -11.06
N LEU A 252 0.06 -21.11 -9.87
CA LEU A 252 -0.32 -20.48 -8.60
C LEU A 252 0.48 -19.18 -8.41
N ILE A 253 -0.24 -18.05 -8.26
CA ILE A 253 0.39 -16.76 -8.02
C ILE A 253 0.23 -16.27 -6.58
N ASN A 254 -0.93 -16.58 -5.95
CA ASN A 254 -1.20 -16.21 -4.57
C ASN A 254 -2.15 -17.20 -3.90
N THR A 255 -2.06 -17.25 -2.56
CA THR A 255 -2.93 -18.03 -1.68
C THR A 255 -3.33 -17.16 -0.50
N TYR A 256 -4.63 -17.18 -0.16
CA TYR A 256 -5.19 -16.41 0.96
C TYR A 256 -6.06 -17.32 1.82
N PRO A 257 -6.05 -17.19 3.16
CA PRO A 257 -6.94 -17.94 4.02
C PRO A 257 -8.40 -17.52 3.80
N VAL A 258 -9.32 -18.47 3.91
CA VAL A 258 -10.77 -18.21 3.93
C VAL A 258 -11.38 -18.70 5.23
N TYR A 259 -12.38 -17.97 5.69
CA TYR A 259 -12.94 -18.10 7.03
C TYR A 259 -14.44 -18.35 6.97
N ALA A 260 -14.96 -19.05 8.00
CA ALA A 260 -16.39 -19.28 8.15
C ALA A 260 -17.17 -17.96 8.35
N LEU A 261 -18.18 -17.76 7.54
CA LEU A 261 -19.04 -16.56 7.62
C LEU A 261 -19.99 -16.60 8.82
N ASN A 262 -20.42 -17.80 9.23
CA ASN A 262 -21.35 -18.03 10.30
C ASN A 262 -21.00 -19.28 11.13
N ASP A 263 -21.57 -19.35 12.34
CA ASP A 263 -21.49 -20.55 13.17
C ASP A 263 -22.33 -21.68 12.54
N VAL A 264 -21.81 -22.91 12.63
CA VAL A 264 -22.58 -24.12 12.33
C VAL A 264 -22.55 -25.04 13.53
N LYS A 265 -23.69 -25.23 14.18
CA LYS A 265 -23.84 -26.14 15.32
C LYS A 265 -23.90 -27.58 14.86
N LYS A 266 -23.36 -28.49 15.65
CA LYS A 266 -23.47 -29.93 15.42
C LYS A 266 -24.92 -30.40 15.60
N VAL A 267 -25.35 -31.36 14.79
CA VAL A 267 -26.66 -32.02 14.98
C VAL A 267 -26.68 -32.89 16.24
N ASN A 268 -27.88 -33.25 16.72
CA ASN A 268 -28.05 -34.14 17.86
C ASN A 268 -27.57 -35.58 17.53
N LEU A 269 -27.41 -36.41 18.56
CA LEU A 269 -26.84 -37.75 18.43
C LEU A 269 -27.58 -38.64 17.43
N PHE A 270 -28.92 -38.63 17.46
CA PHE A 270 -29.75 -39.41 16.55
C PHE A 270 -29.58 -39.00 15.09
N SER A 271 -29.64 -37.72 14.81
CA SER A 271 -29.40 -37.19 13.46
C SER A 271 -27.98 -37.44 12.96
N ARG A 272 -26.99 -37.53 13.87
CA ARG A 272 -25.60 -37.89 13.50
C ARG A 272 -25.52 -39.30 12.93
N ILE A 273 -26.19 -40.27 13.58
CA ILE A 273 -26.20 -41.68 13.12
C ILE A 273 -26.82 -41.74 11.71
N ILE A 274 -27.97 -41.07 11.52
CA ILE A 274 -28.66 -41.08 10.22
C ILE A 274 -27.76 -40.45 9.13
N LYS A 275 -27.15 -39.28 9.40
CA LYS A 275 -26.23 -38.63 8.44
C LYS A 275 -25.02 -39.51 8.13
N SER A 276 -24.45 -40.17 9.14
CA SER A 276 -23.29 -41.04 8.94
C SER A 276 -23.65 -42.27 8.07
N ILE A 277 -24.84 -42.86 8.25
CA ILE A 277 -25.33 -43.96 7.43
C ILE A 277 -25.56 -43.49 5.99
N ASN A 278 -26.22 -42.36 5.80
CA ASN A 278 -26.45 -41.78 4.48
C ASN A 278 -25.14 -41.50 3.74
N TYR A 279 -24.14 -40.94 4.45
CA TYR A 279 -22.82 -40.70 3.85
C TYR A 279 -22.12 -41.99 3.41
N LEU A 280 -22.23 -43.08 4.21
CA LEU A 280 -21.65 -44.36 3.87
C LEU A 280 -22.33 -45.03 2.66
N ILE A 281 -23.63 -44.80 2.48
CA ILE A 281 -24.41 -45.43 1.41
C ILE A 281 -24.39 -44.61 0.11
N TRP A 282 -24.49 -43.27 0.24
CA TRP A 282 -24.73 -42.37 -0.90
C TRP A 282 -23.60 -41.39 -1.16
N GLY A 283 -22.64 -41.22 -0.24
CA GLY A 283 -21.58 -40.25 -0.35
C GLY A 283 -22.03 -38.79 -0.18
N ASP A 284 -23.29 -38.56 0.16
CA ASP A 284 -23.88 -37.23 0.33
C ASP A 284 -23.73 -36.74 1.79
N VAL A 285 -23.43 -35.44 1.99
CA VAL A 285 -23.18 -34.81 3.29
C VAL A 285 -24.45 -34.21 3.90
#